data_4c159768e710fe64ee970c817b1bf460
#
_entry.id   4c159768e710fe64ee970c817b1bf460
#
_cell.length_a   1.000
_cell.length_b   1.000
_cell.length_c   1.000
_cell.angle_alpha   90.00
_cell.angle_beta   90.00
_cell.angle_gamma   90.00
#
_symmetry.space_group_name_H-M   'P 1'
#
loop_
_entity.id
_entity.type
_entity.pdbx_description
1 polymer ?
#
loop_
_entity_poly.entity_id
_entity_poly.type
_entity_poly.pdbx_seq_one_letter_code
_entity_poly.pdbx_strand_id
1 'polypeptide(L)'
;KQVPGKEEFHETLRYYRAMLDKYAVTIKLGERVDAAQLAAAGFDHVVVATGINPRVPEIPGIDHEKVVGYIDAIKGNKPVGKKVAVVGAGGIGFDVTELITHEGTSSALDIDLFAKEWGVDFENHPRGGVTGVEPVVNKADREVWLMQRKDTPVGRGLGKTTGWTKRLLLNRRGVNMVNAVEYVRVDD
;
A
#
# COMPACT_ATOMS: atom_id res chain seq x y z
N LYS A 1 -0.29 7.39 -2.37
CA LYS A 1 -0.56 7.95 -3.71
C LYS A 1 0.38 7.41 -4.80
N GLN A 2 1.53 6.85 -4.43
CA GLN A 2 2.49 6.21 -5.35
C GLN A 2 2.22 4.72 -5.57
N VAL A 3 1.38 4.14 -4.73
CA VAL A 3 0.96 2.74 -4.88
C VAL A 3 -0.14 2.68 -5.94
N PRO A 4 -0.05 1.76 -6.92
CA PRO A 4 -1.08 1.57 -7.94
C PRO A 4 -2.48 1.41 -7.32
N GLY A 5 -3.49 2.03 -7.95
CA GLY A 5 -4.85 2.06 -7.42
C GLY A 5 -5.10 3.10 -6.32
N LYS A 6 -4.11 3.92 -5.97
CA LYS A 6 -4.24 5.00 -4.97
C LYS A 6 -4.00 6.40 -5.53
N GLU A 7 -4.00 6.53 -6.83
CA GLU A 7 -3.78 7.80 -7.53
C GLU A 7 -4.88 8.82 -7.22
N GLU A 8 -6.11 8.36 -7.05
CA GLU A 8 -7.26 9.21 -6.73
C GLU A 8 -7.12 9.98 -5.39
N PHE A 9 -6.24 9.55 -4.49
CA PHE A 9 -5.92 10.33 -3.28
C PHE A 9 -5.30 11.71 -3.58
N HIS A 10 -4.86 11.97 -4.81
CA HIS A 10 -4.52 13.33 -5.22
C HIS A 10 -5.74 14.25 -5.23
N GLU A 11 -6.91 13.74 -5.65
CA GLU A 11 -8.16 14.48 -5.63
C GLU A 11 -8.64 14.78 -4.20
N THR A 12 -8.40 13.86 -3.27
CA THR A 12 -8.67 14.09 -1.85
C THR A 12 -7.88 15.30 -1.32
N LEU A 13 -6.60 15.41 -1.68
CA LEU A 13 -5.79 16.57 -1.28
C LEU A 13 -6.26 17.87 -1.95
N ARG A 14 -6.66 17.82 -3.21
CA ARG A 14 -7.24 18.96 -3.93
C ARG A 14 -8.54 19.42 -3.24
N TYR A 15 -9.41 18.47 -2.91
CA TYR A 15 -10.65 18.74 -2.20
C TYR A 15 -10.40 19.44 -0.85
N TYR A 16 -9.54 18.86 -0.01
CA TYR A 16 -9.25 19.46 1.30
C TYR A 16 -8.63 20.84 1.18
N ARG A 17 -7.74 21.08 0.23
CA ARG A 17 -7.17 22.42 0.01
C ARG A 17 -8.27 23.43 -0.30
N ALA A 18 -9.16 23.12 -1.25
CA ALA A 18 -10.27 23.98 -1.61
C ALA A 18 -11.23 24.22 -0.42
N MET A 19 -11.48 23.20 0.42
CA MET A 19 -12.36 23.35 1.58
C MET A 19 -11.71 24.17 2.68
N LEU A 20 -10.42 24.03 2.94
CA LEU A 20 -9.70 24.82 3.92
C LEU A 20 -9.71 26.31 3.53
N ASP A 21 -9.48 26.61 2.25
CA ASP A 21 -9.58 27.97 1.71
C ASP A 21 -11.02 28.53 1.84
N LYS A 22 -12.02 27.74 1.46
CA LYS A 22 -13.45 28.13 1.55
C LYS A 22 -13.87 28.48 2.96
N TYR A 23 -13.35 27.76 3.96
CA TYR A 23 -13.68 28.00 5.37
C TYR A 23 -12.68 28.91 6.09
N ALA A 24 -11.80 29.56 5.34
CA ALA A 24 -10.77 30.47 5.87
C ALA A 24 -9.93 29.86 7.01
N VAL A 25 -9.60 28.58 6.89
CA VAL A 25 -8.78 27.89 7.89
C VAL A 25 -7.32 28.34 7.74
N THR A 26 -6.75 28.85 8.82
CA THR A 26 -5.33 29.24 8.85
C THR A 26 -4.44 28.00 8.79
N ILE A 27 -3.61 27.90 7.76
CA ILE A 27 -2.66 26.80 7.58
C ILE A 27 -1.26 27.34 7.83
N LYS A 28 -0.51 26.68 8.71
CA LYS A 28 0.91 26.95 8.95
C LYS A 28 1.72 25.70 8.59
N LEU A 29 2.56 25.82 7.57
CA LEU A 29 3.41 24.72 7.07
C LEU A 29 4.86 24.97 7.46
N GLY A 30 5.63 23.88 7.63
CA GLY A 30 7.04 23.96 7.99
C GLY A 30 7.31 24.35 9.44
N GLU A 31 6.29 24.46 10.27
CA GLU A 31 6.38 24.76 11.69
C GLU A 31 6.25 23.47 12.52
N ARG A 32 7.18 23.28 13.45
CA ARG A 32 7.05 22.23 14.49
C ARG A 32 6.63 22.91 15.77
N VAL A 33 5.48 22.53 16.29
CA VAL A 33 4.93 23.05 17.54
C VAL A 33 5.10 22.04 18.68
N ASP A 34 5.32 22.53 19.90
CA ASP A 34 5.36 21.73 21.11
C ASP A 34 4.13 21.97 21.99
N ALA A 35 4.01 21.22 23.08
CA ALA A 35 2.88 21.30 23.98
C ALA A 35 2.77 22.67 24.69
N ALA A 36 3.89 23.31 25.00
CA ALA A 36 3.89 24.60 25.68
C ALA A 36 3.38 25.72 24.75
N GLN A 37 3.81 25.71 23.49
CA GLN A 37 3.33 26.63 22.47
C GLN A 37 1.82 26.48 22.23
N LEU A 38 1.31 25.23 22.18
CA LEU A 38 -0.12 24.96 22.01
C LEU A 38 -0.94 25.44 23.21
N ALA A 39 -0.45 25.21 24.43
CA ALA A 39 -1.09 25.68 25.65
C ALA A 39 -1.12 27.21 25.73
N ALA A 40 -0.04 27.89 25.33
CA ALA A 40 0.03 29.34 25.29
C ALA A 40 -0.80 30.01 24.21
N ALA A 41 -1.16 29.27 23.15
CA ALA A 41 -1.94 29.79 22.03
C ALA A 41 -3.43 30.02 22.33
N GLY A 42 -3.95 29.52 23.46
CA GLY A 42 -5.31 29.79 23.93
C GLY A 42 -6.41 29.09 23.09
N PHE A 43 -6.10 27.96 22.47
CA PHE A 43 -7.12 27.17 21.75
C PHE A 43 -8.08 26.49 22.71
N ASP A 44 -9.39 26.49 22.39
CA ASP A 44 -10.40 25.74 23.15
C ASP A 44 -10.20 24.23 23.05
N HIS A 45 -9.78 23.76 21.87
CA HIS A 45 -9.54 22.35 21.59
C HIS A 45 -8.29 22.16 20.72
N VAL A 46 -7.54 21.09 20.98
CA VAL A 46 -6.39 20.68 20.20
C VAL A 46 -6.60 19.24 19.70
N VAL A 47 -6.58 19.05 18.39
CA VAL A 47 -6.63 17.72 17.78
C VAL A 47 -5.23 17.31 17.35
N VAL A 48 -4.71 16.25 17.96
CA VAL A 48 -3.38 15.70 17.62
C VAL A 48 -3.53 14.68 16.51
N ALA A 49 -3.11 15.04 15.29
CA ALA A 49 -3.20 14.23 14.09
C ALA A 49 -1.84 14.13 13.37
N THR A 50 -0.78 13.82 14.12
CA THR A 50 0.63 13.89 13.68
C THR A 50 1.09 12.68 12.85
N GLY A 51 0.22 11.72 12.57
CA GLY A 51 0.56 10.50 11.83
C GLY A 51 1.31 9.48 12.70
N ILE A 52 2.07 8.60 12.05
CA ILE A 52 2.81 7.51 12.70
C ILE A 52 4.28 7.53 12.30
N ASN A 53 5.13 7.03 13.18
CA ASN A 53 6.48 6.63 12.85
C ASN A 53 6.50 5.13 12.51
N PRO A 54 7.20 4.71 11.44
CA PRO A 54 7.39 3.30 11.15
C PRO A 54 8.05 2.58 12.31
N ARG A 55 7.50 1.43 12.68
CA ARG A 55 8.14 0.57 13.66
C ARG A 55 9.26 -0.22 12.98
N VAL A 56 10.45 -0.20 13.54
CA VAL A 56 11.53 -1.11 13.19
C VAL A 56 11.42 -2.34 14.09
N PRO A 57 11.23 -3.56 13.55
CA PRO A 57 11.16 -4.77 14.36
C PRO A 57 12.53 -5.12 14.93
N GLU A 58 12.54 -5.76 16.10
CA GLU A 58 13.76 -6.29 16.71
C GLU A 58 14.11 -7.64 16.08
N ILE A 59 14.80 -7.62 14.95
CA ILE A 59 15.31 -8.78 14.23
C ILE A 59 16.82 -8.61 14.11
N PRO A 60 17.65 -9.57 14.54
CA PRO A 60 19.08 -9.50 14.34
C PRO A 60 19.44 -9.23 12.87
N GLY A 61 20.28 -8.24 12.61
CA GLY A 61 20.66 -7.82 11.26
C GLY A 61 19.65 -6.92 10.56
N ILE A 62 18.66 -6.34 11.25
CA ILE A 62 17.67 -5.45 10.66
C ILE A 62 18.27 -4.16 10.07
N ASP A 63 19.49 -3.81 10.49
CA ASP A 63 20.29 -2.69 10.01
C ASP A 63 21.16 -3.02 8.79
N HIS A 64 21.10 -4.27 8.31
CA HIS A 64 21.85 -4.71 7.12
C HIS A 64 21.46 -3.88 5.90
N GLU A 65 22.42 -3.58 5.01
CA GLU A 65 22.19 -2.71 3.84
C GLU A 65 21.11 -3.19 2.87
N LYS A 66 20.87 -4.51 2.79
CA LYS A 66 19.77 -5.10 1.98
C LYS A 66 18.39 -4.84 2.54
N VAL A 67 18.27 -4.35 3.78
CA VAL A 67 16.98 -4.03 4.38
C VAL A 67 16.50 -2.67 3.89
N VAL A 68 15.29 -2.68 3.35
CA VAL A 68 14.63 -1.48 2.81
C VAL A 68 13.36 -1.21 3.61
N GLY A 69 13.29 -0.04 4.27
CA GLY A 69 12.06 0.40 4.91
C GLY A 69 10.96 0.69 3.90
N TYR A 70 9.71 0.47 4.26
CA TYR A 70 8.59 0.64 3.33
C TYR A 70 8.48 2.06 2.76
N ILE A 71 8.86 3.09 3.53
CA ILE A 71 8.88 4.47 3.05
C ILE A 71 9.89 4.64 1.92
N ASP A 72 11.09 4.07 2.07
CA ASP A 72 12.14 4.15 1.06
C ASP A 72 11.78 3.36 -0.19
N ALA A 73 11.15 2.19 -0.01
CA ALA A 73 10.62 1.41 -1.13
C ALA A 73 9.55 2.18 -1.91
N ILE A 74 8.56 2.79 -1.21
CA ILE A 74 7.47 3.54 -1.85
C ILE A 74 7.97 4.82 -2.53
N LYS A 75 8.94 5.51 -1.93
CA LYS A 75 9.52 6.74 -2.49
C LYS A 75 10.59 6.50 -3.54
N GLY A 76 11.06 5.26 -3.69
CA GLY A 76 12.18 4.94 -4.57
C GLY A 76 13.53 5.46 -4.07
N ASN A 77 13.68 5.74 -2.77
CA ASN A 77 14.93 6.23 -2.18
C ASN A 77 16.01 5.16 -2.15
N LYS A 78 15.59 3.88 -2.05
CA LYS A 78 16.48 2.71 -2.12
C LYS A 78 15.99 1.74 -3.19
N PRO A 79 16.90 1.13 -3.95
CA PRO A 79 16.53 0.12 -4.94
C PRO A 79 15.99 -1.14 -4.26
N VAL A 80 14.98 -1.74 -4.89
CA VAL A 80 14.42 -3.04 -4.47
C VAL A 80 14.94 -4.11 -5.41
N GLY A 81 15.49 -5.18 -4.86
CA GLY A 81 16.10 -6.27 -5.63
C GLY A 81 15.08 -7.14 -6.39
N LYS A 82 15.61 -8.18 -7.07
CA LYS A 82 14.77 -9.12 -7.84
C LYS A 82 14.12 -10.21 -6.97
N LYS A 83 14.75 -10.57 -5.84
CA LYS A 83 14.18 -11.48 -4.83
C LYS A 83 13.91 -10.71 -3.57
N VAL A 84 12.65 -10.68 -3.14
CA VAL A 84 12.20 -9.81 -2.06
C VAL A 84 11.38 -10.58 -1.03
N ALA A 85 11.77 -10.44 0.23
CA ALA A 85 10.98 -10.86 1.38
C ALA A 85 10.29 -9.64 2.01
N VAL A 86 8.98 -9.56 1.92
CA VAL A 86 8.18 -8.52 2.58
C VAL A 86 7.76 -9.02 3.96
N VAL A 87 8.34 -8.42 4.99
CA VAL A 87 8.13 -8.79 6.40
C VAL A 87 6.92 -8.05 6.95
N GLY A 88 5.81 -8.78 7.09
CA GLY A 88 4.55 -8.26 7.57
C GLY A 88 3.50 -8.09 6.49
N ALA A 89 2.41 -8.87 6.59
CA ALA A 89 1.31 -8.91 5.63
C ALA A 89 0.06 -8.15 6.13
N GLY A 90 0.27 -6.97 6.70
CA GLY A 90 -0.78 -5.98 6.95
C GLY A 90 -1.07 -5.13 5.71
N GLY A 91 -1.92 -4.11 5.84
CA GLY A 91 -2.27 -3.22 4.73
C GLY A 91 -1.05 -2.62 4.02
N ILE A 92 -0.06 -2.14 4.79
CA ILE A 92 1.20 -1.58 4.22
C ILE A 92 1.99 -2.67 3.47
N GLY A 93 2.10 -3.88 4.03
CA GLY A 93 2.79 -4.99 3.36
C GLY A 93 2.16 -5.34 2.02
N PHE A 94 0.83 -5.37 1.94
CA PHE A 94 0.09 -5.55 0.69
C PHE A 94 0.35 -4.41 -0.29
N ASP A 95 0.29 -3.16 0.17
CA ASP A 95 0.52 -1.98 -0.68
C ASP A 95 1.95 -1.94 -1.25
N VAL A 96 2.96 -2.26 -0.43
CA VAL A 96 4.35 -2.36 -0.90
C VAL A 96 4.51 -3.50 -1.89
N THR A 97 3.91 -4.66 -1.61
CA THR A 97 3.98 -5.82 -2.51
C THR A 97 3.31 -5.50 -3.84
N GLU A 98 2.17 -4.82 -3.82
CA GLU A 98 1.47 -4.37 -5.03
C GLU A 98 2.34 -3.42 -5.85
N LEU A 99 2.99 -2.45 -5.21
CA LEU A 99 3.89 -1.49 -5.85
C LEU A 99 5.08 -2.19 -6.52
N ILE A 100 5.79 -3.05 -5.80
CA ILE A 100 7.02 -3.68 -6.32
C ILE A 100 6.77 -4.79 -7.34
N THR A 101 5.53 -5.25 -7.47
CA THR A 101 5.08 -6.24 -8.47
C THR A 101 4.29 -5.62 -9.62
N HIS A 102 4.09 -4.30 -9.59
CA HIS A 102 3.39 -3.59 -10.64
C HIS A 102 4.35 -3.12 -11.73
N GLU A 103 3.92 -3.19 -12.97
CA GLU A 103 4.62 -2.68 -14.14
C GLU A 103 3.66 -1.91 -15.04
N GLY A 104 4.17 -0.83 -15.62
CA GLY A 104 3.41 0.00 -16.57
C GLY A 104 2.39 0.92 -15.92
N THR A 105 1.35 1.25 -16.65
CA THR A 105 0.25 2.13 -16.20
C THR A 105 -0.67 1.40 -15.23
N SER A 106 -1.08 2.08 -14.16
CA SER A 106 -2.08 1.56 -13.22
C SER A 106 -3.44 1.38 -13.92
N SER A 107 -4.05 0.21 -13.75
CA SER A 107 -5.40 -0.06 -14.27
C SER A 107 -6.48 0.84 -13.63
N ALA A 108 -6.19 1.50 -12.53
CA ALA A 108 -7.08 2.50 -11.94
C ALA A 108 -7.17 3.81 -12.76
N LEU A 109 -6.23 4.03 -13.67
CA LEU A 109 -6.18 5.21 -14.54
C LEU A 109 -6.69 4.94 -15.97
N ASP A 110 -6.97 3.69 -16.30
CA ASP A 110 -7.34 3.28 -17.65
C ASP A 110 -8.39 2.16 -17.57
N ILE A 111 -9.58 2.46 -18.09
CA ILE A 111 -10.73 1.53 -18.02
C ILE A 111 -10.56 0.28 -18.86
N ASP A 112 -9.85 0.36 -19.99
CA ASP A 112 -9.60 -0.77 -20.86
C ASP A 112 -8.56 -1.71 -20.25
N LEU A 113 -7.51 -1.13 -19.62
CA LEU A 113 -6.56 -1.89 -18.80
C LEU A 113 -7.25 -2.59 -17.63
N PHE A 114 -8.17 -1.88 -16.95
CA PHE A 114 -8.95 -2.47 -15.86
C PHE A 114 -9.79 -3.65 -16.35
N ALA A 115 -10.53 -3.47 -17.46
CA ALA A 115 -11.34 -4.53 -18.04
C ALA A 115 -10.50 -5.75 -18.40
N LYS A 116 -9.33 -5.54 -19.01
CA LYS A 116 -8.39 -6.60 -19.37
C LYS A 116 -7.80 -7.31 -18.13
N GLU A 117 -7.35 -6.56 -17.15
CA GLU A 117 -6.75 -7.11 -15.92
C GLU A 117 -7.73 -7.97 -15.13
N TRP A 118 -8.99 -7.55 -15.10
CA TRP A 118 -10.03 -8.23 -14.29
C TRP A 118 -10.90 -9.18 -15.06
N GLY A 119 -10.82 -9.22 -16.40
CA GLY A 119 -11.69 -10.02 -17.25
C GLY A 119 -13.12 -9.50 -17.22
N VAL A 120 -13.29 -8.18 -17.39
CA VAL A 120 -14.60 -7.51 -17.43
C VAL A 120 -14.98 -7.21 -18.87
N ASP A 121 -16.18 -7.59 -19.25
CA ASP A 121 -16.81 -7.18 -20.51
C ASP A 121 -17.87 -6.13 -20.20
N PHE A 122 -17.77 -4.94 -20.78
CA PHE A 122 -18.72 -3.85 -20.56
C PHE A 122 -19.95 -3.91 -21.47
N GLU A 123 -19.94 -4.76 -22.48
CA GLU A 123 -21.04 -4.90 -23.43
C GLU A 123 -22.00 -6.03 -23.05
N ASN A 124 -21.46 -7.12 -22.53
CA ASN A 124 -22.22 -8.32 -22.17
C ASN A 124 -22.21 -8.51 -20.64
N HIS A 125 -23.40 -8.55 -20.03
CA HIS A 125 -23.54 -8.61 -18.57
C HIS A 125 -24.36 -9.82 -18.08
N PRO A 126 -24.11 -11.07 -18.53
CA PRO A 126 -24.84 -12.22 -18.02
C PRO A 126 -24.46 -12.52 -16.57
N ARG A 127 -25.37 -13.13 -15.82
CA ARG A 127 -25.03 -13.64 -14.48
C ARG A 127 -23.95 -14.74 -14.59
N GLY A 128 -22.94 -14.66 -13.72
CA GLY A 128 -21.88 -15.66 -13.66
C GLY A 128 -20.70 -15.40 -14.60
N GLY A 129 -20.66 -14.22 -15.25
CA GLY A 129 -19.58 -13.81 -16.14
C GLY A 129 -19.79 -14.14 -17.61
N VAL A 130 -18.88 -13.74 -18.46
CA VAL A 130 -18.91 -13.96 -19.91
C VAL A 130 -17.95 -15.07 -20.28
N THR A 131 -18.45 -16.10 -20.93
CA THR A 131 -17.61 -17.23 -21.41
C THR A 131 -16.53 -16.72 -22.37
N GLY A 132 -15.28 -17.08 -22.11
CA GLY A 132 -14.13 -16.69 -22.95
C GLY A 132 -13.52 -15.33 -22.62
N VAL A 133 -14.06 -14.60 -21.64
CA VAL A 133 -13.43 -13.37 -21.10
C VAL A 133 -12.65 -13.73 -19.85
N GLU A 134 -11.34 -13.83 -20.01
CA GLU A 134 -10.42 -14.22 -18.93
C GLU A 134 -9.57 -13.02 -18.50
N PRO A 135 -9.28 -12.91 -17.19
CA PRO A 135 -8.39 -11.85 -16.69
C PRO A 135 -6.95 -12.05 -17.19
N VAL A 136 -6.33 -10.97 -17.63
CA VAL A 136 -4.93 -10.95 -18.08
C VAL A 136 -4.08 -10.15 -17.12
N VAL A 137 -3.40 -10.85 -16.24
CA VAL A 137 -2.48 -10.23 -15.26
C VAL A 137 -1.04 -10.65 -15.58
N ASN A 138 -0.18 -9.66 -15.78
CA ASN A 138 1.24 -9.91 -15.97
C ASN A 138 1.84 -10.44 -14.66
N LYS A 139 2.66 -11.49 -14.77
CA LYS A 139 3.46 -11.95 -13.64
C LYS A 139 4.47 -10.88 -13.26
N ALA A 140 4.76 -10.77 -11.97
CA ALA A 140 5.80 -9.86 -11.49
C ALA A 140 7.17 -10.23 -12.05
N ASP A 141 7.96 -9.22 -12.41
CA ASP A 141 9.39 -9.36 -12.78
C ASP A 141 10.29 -9.65 -11.55
N ARG A 142 9.69 -9.74 -10.38
CA ARG A 142 10.35 -10.05 -9.10
C ARG A 142 9.77 -11.31 -8.49
N GLU A 143 10.63 -12.07 -7.86
CA GLU A 143 10.24 -13.17 -6.98
C GLU A 143 9.98 -12.60 -5.59
N VAL A 144 8.71 -12.60 -5.15
CA VAL A 144 8.30 -11.92 -3.92
C VAL A 144 7.63 -12.89 -2.97
N TRP A 145 8.05 -12.84 -1.69
CA TRP A 145 7.39 -13.52 -0.57
C TRP A 145 6.77 -12.46 0.35
N LEU A 146 5.45 -12.50 0.51
CA LEU A 146 4.73 -11.71 1.49
C LEU A 146 4.46 -12.58 2.72
N MET A 147 5.10 -12.25 3.84
CA MET A 147 5.16 -13.11 4.99
C MET A 147 4.53 -12.52 6.25
N GLN A 148 3.95 -13.39 7.09
CA GLN A 148 3.46 -13.01 8.41
C GLN A 148 3.71 -14.10 9.46
N ARG A 149 3.87 -13.66 10.73
CA ARG A 149 4.02 -14.57 11.89
C ARG A 149 2.72 -15.28 12.27
N LYS A 150 1.58 -14.63 12.05
CA LYS A 150 0.27 -15.19 12.42
C LYS A 150 -0.01 -16.46 11.63
N ASP A 151 -0.52 -17.47 12.30
CA ASP A 151 -1.02 -18.72 11.69
C ASP A 151 -2.47 -18.52 11.22
N THR A 152 -2.69 -17.61 10.33
CA THR A 152 -3.95 -17.37 9.65
C THR A 152 -3.65 -17.07 8.19
N PRO A 153 -4.58 -17.30 7.25
CA PRO A 153 -4.36 -16.95 5.86
C PRO A 153 -3.89 -15.49 5.70
N VAL A 154 -2.85 -15.30 4.89
CA VAL A 154 -2.29 -13.97 4.61
C VAL A 154 -3.38 -13.06 4.07
N GLY A 155 -3.48 -11.83 4.62
CA GLY A 155 -4.51 -10.87 4.24
C GLY A 155 -5.88 -11.07 4.89
N ARG A 156 -6.06 -12.01 5.83
CA ARG A 156 -7.32 -12.20 6.57
C ARG A 156 -7.75 -10.93 7.32
N GLY A 157 -6.82 -10.11 7.76
CA GLY A 157 -7.07 -8.86 8.49
C GLY A 157 -7.32 -7.64 7.60
N LEU A 158 -7.32 -7.78 6.28
CA LEU A 158 -7.66 -6.71 5.35
C LEU A 158 -9.16 -6.38 5.39
N GLY A 159 -9.52 -5.20 4.88
CA GLY A 159 -10.92 -4.78 4.78
C GLY A 159 -11.79 -5.82 4.07
N LYS A 160 -12.96 -6.11 4.64
CA LYS A 160 -13.86 -7.18 4.14
C LYS A 160 -14.28 -6.97 2.69
N THR A 161 -14.42 -5.73 2.26
CA THR A 161 -14.89 -5.37 0.92
C THR A 161 -13.82 -5.49 -0.16
N THR A 162 -12.56 -5.18 0.16
CA THR A 162 -11.47 -5.08 -0.83
C THR A 162 -10.28 -6.02 -0.59
N GLY A 163 -10.20 -6.65 0.58
CA GLY A 163 -9.06 -7.51 0.91
C GLY A 163 -8.94 -8.75 0.02
N TRP A 164 -10.07 -9.26 -0.47
CA TRP A 164 -10.08 -10.40 -1.38
C TRP A 164 -9.51 -10.05 -2.76
N THR A 165 -9.78 -8.83 -3.28
CA THR A 165 -9.25 -8.38 -4.57
C THR A 165 -7.73 -8.24 -4.51
N LYS A 166 -7.21 -7.64 -3.43
CA LYS A 166 -5.76 -7.52 -3.22
C LYS A 166 -5.06 -8.88 -3.17
N ARG A 167 -5.62 -9.84 -2.44
CA ARG A 167 -5.07 -11.21 -2.41
C ARG A 167 -5.09 -11.87 -3.77
N LEU A 168 -6.20 -11.74 -4.49
CA LEU A 168 -6.37 -12.33 -5.82
C LEU A 168 -5.35 -11.74 -6.81
N LEU A 169 -5.19 -10.42 -6.83
CA LEU A 169 -4.25 -9.73 -7.71
C LEU A 169 -2.81 -10.18 -7.45
N LEU A 170 -2.36 -10.17 -6.20
CA LEU A 170 -1.00 -10.58 -5.85
C LEU A 170 -0.75 -12.06 -6.15
N ASN A 171 -1.75 -12.92 -5.94
CA ASN A 171 -1.65 -14.34 -6.30
C ASN A 171 -1.49 -14.51 -7.83
N ARG A 172 -2.29 -13.80 -8.62
CA ARG A 172 -2.18 -13.80 -10.09
C ARG A 172 -0.83 -13.29 -10.58
N ARG A 173 -0.22 -12.32 -9.87
CA ARG A 173 1.13 -11.82 -10.14
C ARG A 173 2.24 -12.79 -9.72
N GLY A 174 1.90 -13.91 -9.08
CA GLY A 174 2.85 -14.93 -8.65
C GLY A 174 3.55 -14.65 -7.32
N VAL A 175 2.96 -13.82 -6.46
CA VAL A 175 3.48 -13.55 -5.11
C VAL A 175 3.27 -14.76 -4.21
N ASN A 176 4.33 -15.20 -3.53
CA ASN A 176 4.28 -16.26 -2.52
C ASN A 176 3.78 -15.68 -1.20
N MET A 177 2.60 -16.11 -0.75
CA MET A 177 2.01 -15.67 0.52
C MET A 177 2.24 -16.73 1.59
N VAL A 178 3.03 -16.39 2.63
CA VAL A 178 3.45 -17.35 3.65
C VAL A 178 3.04 -16.88 5.05
N ASN A 179 2.32 -17.73 5.77
CA ASN A 179 1.94 -17.51 7.17
C ASN A 179 2.76 -18.39 8.13
N ALA A 180 2.59 -18.19 9.41
CA ALA A 180 3.24 -18.94 10.50
C ALA A 180 4.77 -18.95 10.40
N VAL A 181 5.38 -17.86 9.91
CA VAL A 181 6.86 -17.74 9.80
C VAL A 181 7.45 -17.16 11.08
N GLU A 182 8.67 -17.56 11.37
CA GLU A 182 9.52 -16.92 12.37
C GLU A 182 10.65 -16.16 11.66
N TYR A 183 10.86 -14.91 12.07
CA TYR A 183 11.96 -14.08 11.56
C TYR A 183 13.15 -14.23 12.50
N VAL A 184 14.12 -15.05 12.13
CA VAL A 184 15.26 -15.37 12.99
C VAL A 184 16.34 -14.31 12.88
N ARG A 185 16.75 -13.98 11.67
CA ARG A 185 17.77 -12.94 11.41
C ARG A 185 17.79 -12.53 9.94
N VAL A 186 18.46 -11.41 9.68
CA VAL A 186 18.88 -10.99 8.33
C VAL A 186 20.38 -11.16 8.21
N ASP A 187 20.84 -11.85 7.21
CA ASP A 187 22.24 -12.10 6.86
C ASP A 187 22.47 -12.03 5.35
N ASP A 188 23.68 -12.34 4.89
CA ASP A 188 24.07 -12.32 3.46
C ASP A 188 23.34 -13.37 2.60
#